data_c7c837fb1117fa0b02e8ef5b6f8d6879
#
_entry.id   c7c837fb1117fa0b02e8ef5b6f8d6879
#
_cell.length_a   1.000
_cell.length_b   1.000
_cell.length_c   1.000
_cell.angle_alpha   90.00
_cell.angle_beta   90.00
_cell.angle_gamma   90.00
#
_symmetry.space_group_name_H-M   'P 1'
#
loop_
_entity.id
_entity.type
_entity.pdbx_description
1 polymer ?
#
loop_
_entity_poly.entity_id
_entity_poly.type
_entity_poly.pdbx_seq_one_letter_code
_entity_poly.pdbx_strand_id
1 'polypeptide(L)'
;MRTLLIYLSLFFLSIASIHAQSMKKMAQKTEFESRLAKEAQTVESIESDFTQLKYLDVFDEKVTSKGKFYYQKTHKICMEYFRPMDYLIVINGSKLKIVSDGKKSIMNLSSNKMMAQMQDMLTACMIGDLSKMSSNYLLEYFEDARYYLVKIKPTNKAVQAYIAGIEIYLDKKDMSVHKLRLSETATNYTEYEFHNKKFNSLKNETKFAIR
;
A
#
# COMPACT_ATOMS: atom_id res chain seq x y z
N MET A 1 52.45 6.79 39.92
CA MET A 1 51.43 7.74 39.44
C MET A 1 51.73 8.25 38.03
N ARG A 2 52.01 7.38 37.08
CA ARG A 2 52.29 7.80 35.68
C ARG A 2 51.82 6.82 34.59
N THR A 3 51.01 5.84 34.96
CA THR A 3 50.55 4.78 34.03
C THR A 3 49.03 4.69 33.88
N LEU A 4 48.28 5.70 34.41
CA LEU A 4 46.80 5.72 34.37
C LEU A 4 46.20 6.63 33.30
N LEU A 5 47.01 7.22 32.43
CA LEU A 5 46.58 8.21 31.45
C LEU A 5 46.60 7.77 30.01
N ILE A 6 46.85 6.47 29.72
CA ILE A 6 46.95 5.99 28.32
C ILE A 6 45.73 5.14 27.86
N TYR A 7 44.81 4.80 28.76
CA TYR A 7 43.61 4.04 28.38
C TYR A 7 42.37 4.84 28.03
N LEU A 8 42.49 6.19 27.98
CA LEU A 8 41.32 7.08 27.74
C LEU A 8 41.22 7.59 26.29
N SER A 9 42.00 7.10 25.36
CA SER A 9 42.01 7.66 23.99
C SER A 9 41.63 6.71 22.87
N LEU A 10 41.04 5.54 23.17
CA LEU A 10 40.65 4.54 22.15
C LEU A 10 39.18 4.15 22.20
N PHE A 11 38.33 4.99 22.79
CA PHE A 11 36.90 4.91 22.51
C PHE A 11 36.63 5.67 21.20
N PHE A 12 37.13 5.11 20.10
CA PHE A 12 36.76 5.52 18.77
C PHE A 12 35.26 5.28 18.63
N LEU A 13 34.48 6.34 18.75
CA LEU A 13 33.09 6.40 18.33
C LEU A 13 33.06 5.97 16.85
N SER A 14 32.80 4.69 16.60
CA SER A 14 32.28 4.25 15.30
C SER A 14 30.87 4.84 15.17
N ILE A 15 30.82 6.09 14.74
CA ILE A 15 29.60 6.69 14.20
C ILE A 15 29.30 5.87 12.95
N ALA A 16 28.52 4.80 13.12
CA ALA A 16 27.89 4.13 12.01
C ALA A 16 27.01 5.22 11.36
N SER A 17 27.53 5.81 10.29
CA SER A 17 26.77 6.70 9.44
C SER A 17 25.60 5.87 8.92
N ILE A 18 24.44 6.01 9.55
CA ILE A 18 23.18 5.52 9.00
C ILE A 18 22.96 6.39 7.75
N HIS A 19 23.56 5.95 6.65
CA HIS A 19 23.22 6.49 5.34
C HIS A 19 21.78 6.07 5.12
N ALA A 20 20.86 7.00 5.29
CA ALA A 20 19.54 6.87 4.71
C ALA A 20 19.78 6.71 3.19
N GLN A 21 19.77 5.47 2.71
CA GLN A 21 20.01 5.18 1.31
C GLN A 21 18.87 5.81 0.51
N SER A 22 19.19 6.88 -0.22
CA SER A 22 18.23 7.54 -1.08
C SER A 22 17.76 6.58 -2.17
N MET A 23 16.45 6.56 -2.43
CA MET A 23 15.87 5.84 -3.55
C MET A 23 16.56 6.23 -4.86
N LYS A 24 17.10 5.27 -5.60
CA LYS A 24 17.74 5.46 -6.90
C LYS A 24 16.79 5.01 -8.00
N LYS A 25 16.84 5.67 -9.15
CA LYS A 25 16.08 5.24 -10.32
C LYS A 25 16.53 3.85 -10.73
N MET A 26 15.59 2.95 -10.95
CA MET A 26 15.85 1.55 -11.26
C MET A 26 16.43 1.41 -12.67
N ALA A 27 17.51 0.66 -12.82
CA ALA A 27 18.16 0.40 -14.09
C ALA A 27 17.50 -0.78 -14.85
N GLN A 28 17.07 -1.81 -14.14
CA GLN A 28 16.53 -3.07 -14.72
C GLN A 28 15.00 -3.16 -14.55
N LYS A 29 14.29 -2.21 -15.12
CA LYS A 29 12.83 -2.11 -15.04
C LYS A 29 12.13 -3.37 -15.54
N THR A 30 12.51 -3.92 -16.69
CA THR A 30 11.84 -5.05 -17.34
C THR A 30 11.94 -6.32 -16.52
N GLU A 31 13.10 -6.57 -15.90
CA GLU A 31 13.29 -7.72 -15.00
C GLU A 31 12.41 -7.60 -13.75
N PHE A 32 12.37 -6.40 -13.16
CA PHE A 32 11.50 -6.12 -12.02
C PHE A 32 10.02 -6.34 -12.35
N GLU A 33 9.54 -5.79 -13.47
CA GLU A 33 8.14 -5.93 -13.90
C GLU A 33 7.78 -7.41 -14.14
N SER A 34 8.68 -8.16 -14.79
CA SER A 34 8.48 -9.61 -15.02
C SER A 34 8.41 -10.38 -13.72
N ARG A 35 9.33 -10.11 -12.79
CA ARG A 35 9.34 -10.74 -11.46
C ARG A 35 8.08 -10.40 -10.68
N LEU A 36 7.69 -9.13 -10.64
CA LEU A 36 6.50 -8.67 -9.92
C LEU A 36 5.23 -9.34 -10.46
N ALA A 37 5.07 -9.39 -11.78
CA ALA A 37 3.93 -10.04 -12.42
C ALA A 37 3.88 -11.55 -12.08
N LYS A 38 5.03 -12.23 -12.08
CA LYS A 38 5.12 -13.65 -11.72
C LYS A 38 4.71 -13.90 -10.26
N GLU A 39 5.23 -13.11 -9.33
CA GLU A 39 4.89 -13.23 -7.90
C GLU A 39 3.40 -12.92 -7.66
N ALA A 40 2.85 -11.87 -8.26
CA ALA A 40 1.43 -11.52 -8.13
C ALA A 40 0.50 -12.64 -8.62
N GLN A 41 0.90 -13.42 -9.63
CA GLN A 41 0.11 -14.56 -10.12
C GLN A 41 0.00 -15.70 -9.11
N THR A 42 0.96 -15.86 -8.21
CA THR A 42 0.97 -16.91 -7.17
C THR A 42 0.09 -16.58 -5.97
N VAL A 43 -0.36 -15.32 -5.87
CA VAL A 43 -1.15 -14.84 -4.73
C VAL A 43 -2.62 -15.19 -4.95
N GLU A 44 -3.12 -16.16 -4.19
CA GLU A 44 -4.55 -16.51 -4.13
C GLU A 44 -5.29 -15.76 -3.01
N SER A 45 -4.60 -15.50 -1.88
CA SER A 45 -5.16 -14.71 -0.79
C SER A 45 -4.07 -13.99 0.02
N ILE A 46 -4.45 -12.88 0.65
CA ILE A 46 -3.62 -12.15 1.60
C ILE A 46 -4.44 -11.87 2.85
N GLU A 47 -3.83 -12.09 4.01
CA GLU A 47 -4.29 -11.58 5.30
C GLU A 47 -3.16 -10.76 5.91
N SER A 48 -3.45 -9.54 6.37
CA SER A 48 -2.47 -8.69 7.05
C SER A 48 -3.13 -7.75 8.05
N ASP A 49 -2.36 -7.30 9.03
CA ASP A 49 -2.70 -6.11 9.78
C ASP A 49 -2.31 -4.88 8.96
N PHE A 50 -2.99 -3.76 9.18
CA PHE A 50 -2.56 -2.48 8.61
C PHE A 50 -2.64 -1.33 9.62
N THR A 51 -1.78 -0.35 9.39
CA THR A 51 -1.89 0.98 9.97
C THR A 51 -2.16 1.95 8.84
N GLN A 52 -3.20 2.76 8.96
CA GLN A 52 -3.51 3.85 8.04
C GLN A 52 -3.16 5.17 8.70
N LEU A 53 -2.48 6.05 7.98
CA LEU A 53 -2.29 7.44 8.32
C LEU A 53 -2.98 8.29 7.27
N LYS A 54 -3.97 9.09 7.66
CA LYS A 54 -4.60 10.10 6.80
C LYS A 54 -4.13 11.48 7.23
N TYR A 55 -3.58 12.26 6.30
CA TYR A 55 -3.17 13.64 6.52
C TYR A 55 -4.11 14.58 5.75
N LEU A 56 -4.64 15.56 6.47
CA LEU A 56 -5.53 16.59 5.96
C LEU A 56 -4.87 17.96 6.21
N ASP A 57 -4.29 18.53 5.16
CA ASP A 57 -3.52 19.77 5.19
C ASP A 57 -4.33 20.96 5.73
N VAL A 58 -5.59 21.06 5.32
CA VAL A 58 -6.49 22.18 5.72
C VAL A 58 -6.65 22.26 7.25
N PHE A 59 -6.51 21.13 7.95
CA PHE A 59 -6.66 21.06 9.41
C PHE A 59 -5.32 20.84 10.12
N ASP A 60 -4.21 20.66 9.36
CA ASP A 60 -2.93 20.14 9.86
C ASP A 60 -3.10 18.90 10.75
N GLU A 61 -4.05 18.04 10.36
CA GLU A 61 -4.47 16.91 11.17
C GLU A 61 -3.98 15.59 10.60
N LYS A 62 -3.48 14.73 11.49
CA LYS A 62 -3.09 13.35 11.20
C LYS A 62 -4.01 12.39 11.94
N VAL A 63 -4.83 11.66 11.19
CA VAL A 63 -5.67 10.60 11.74
C VAL A 63 -5.02 9.25 11.51
N THR A 64 -4.78 8.51 12.59
CA THR A 64 -4.21 7.16 12.52
C THR A 64 -5.31 6.14 12.81
N SER A 65 -5.49 5.19 11.91
CA SER A 65 -6.39 4.05 12.04
C SER A 65 -5.63 2.74 11.99
N LYS A 66 -6.18 1.70 12.60
CA LYS A 66 -5.62 0.34 12.57
C LYS A 66 -6.72 -0.65 12.21
N GLY A 67 -6.32 -1.71 11.50
CA GLY A 67 -7.29 -2.71 11.08
C GLY A 67 -6.65 -3.97 10.50
N LYS A 68 -7.49 -4.79 9.90
CA LYS A 68 -7.12 -5.99 9.15
C LYS A 68 -7.52 -5.86 7.69
N PHE A 69 -6.62 -6.29 6.83
CA PHE A 69 -6.80 -6.37 5.39
C PHE A 69 -6.89 -7.83 4.98
N TYR A 70 -7.88 -8.13 4.15
CA TYR A 70 -8.06 -9.44 3.55
C TYR A 70 -8.27 -9.27 2.03
N TYR A 71 -7.57 -10.05 1.28
CA TYR A 71 -7.74 -10.18 -0.16
C TYR A 71 -7.96 -11.65 -0.52
N GLN A 72 -8.83 -11.90 -1.48
CA GLN A 72 -8.95 -13.18 -2.15
C GLN A 72 -9.06 -12.95 -3.65
N LYS A 73 -8.33 -13.76 -4.42
CA LYS A 73 -8.28 -13.71 -5.88
C LYS A 73 -9.69 -13.68 -6.46
N THR A 74 -9.82 -13.01 -7.58
CA THR A 74 -11.03 -12.55 -8.26
C THR A 74 -11.74 -11.38 -7.57
N HIS A 75 -10.94 -10.37 -7.15
CA HIS A 75 -11.44 -9.04 -6.74
C HIS A 75 -12.30 -9.04 -5.47
N LYS A 76 -11.93 -9.84 -4.46
CA LYS A 76 -12.54 -9.75 -3.15
C LYS A 76 -11.58 -9.05 -2.19
N ILE A 77 -12.02 -7.95 -1.59
CA ILE A 77 -11.26 -7.19 -0.60
C ILE A 77 -12.15 -6.97 0.62
N CYS A 78 -11.58 -7.08 1.81
CA CYS A 78 -12.21 -6.67 3.05
C CYS A 78 -11.18 -5.88 3.88
N MET A 79 -11.60 -4.70 4.35
CA MET A 79 -10.84 -3.90 5.29
C MET A 79 -11.69 -3.69 6.55
N GLU A 80 -11.23 -4.25 7.65
CA GLU A 80 -11.86 -4.12 8.97
C GLU A 80 -11.05 -3.12 9.80
N TYR A 81 -11.61 -1.97 10.10
CA TYR A 81 -11.01 -0.96 10.97
C TYR A 81 -11.49 -1.15 12.39
N PHE A 82 -10.57 -1.04 13.36
CA PHE A 82 -10.89 -1.22 14.79
C PHE A 82 -10.69 0.06 15.60
N ARG A 83 -9.92 1.01 15.10
CA ARG A 83 -9.59 2.27 15.78
C ARG A 83 -9.35 3.38 14.76
N PRO A 84 -9.72 4.63 15.03
CA PRO A 84 -10.45 5.09 16.24
C PRO A 84 -11.92 4.68 16.25
N MET A 85 -12.50 4.29 15.11
CA MET A 85 -13.89 3.85 14.95
C MET A 85 -13.94 2.50 14.23
N ASP A 86 -14.94 1.70 14.56
CA ASP A 86 -15.25 0.48 13.83
C ASP A 86 -15.83 0.83 12.46
N TYR A 87 -15.16 0.37 11.44
CA TYR A 87 -15.54 0.64 10.06
C TYR A 87 -15.21 -0.57 9.20
N LEU A 88 -16.10 -0.95 8.31
CA LEU A 88 -15.91 -2.11 7.44
C LEU A 88 -16.12 -1.71 5.98
N ILE A 89 -15.15 -2.04 5.15
CA ILE A 89 -15.25 -1.95 3.69
C ILE A 89 -15.15 -3.35 3.13
N VAL A 90 -16.12 -3.77 2.32
CA VAL A 90 -16.07 -5.01 1.56
C VAL A 90 -16.30 -4.75 0.09
N ILE A 91 -15.37 -5.20 -0.74
CA ILE A 91 -15.53 -5.26 -2.19
C ILE A 91 -15.65 -6.75 -2.55
N ASN A 92 -16.67 -7.10 -3.30
CA ASN A 92 -16.85 -8.43 -3.86
C ASN A 92 -17.38 -8.31 -5.29
N GLY A 93 -16.52 -8.56 -6.26
CA GLY A 93 -16.78 -8.27 -7.66
C GLY A 93 -17.10 -6.78 -7.86
N SER A 94 -18.22 -6.46 -8.44
CA SER A 94 -18.66 -5.07 -8.66
C SER A 94 -19.41 -4.45 -7.48
N LYS A 95 -19.57 -5.15 -6.36
CA LYS A 95 -20.33 -4.62 -5.20
C LYS A 95 -19.38 -4.13 -4.12
N LEU A 96 -19.67 -2.93 -3.62
CA LEU A 96 -19.03 -2.32 -2.46
C LEU A 96 -20.05 -2.25 -1.32
N LYS A 97 -19.70 -2.83 -0.17
CA LYS A 97 -20.43 -2.66 1.09
C LYS A 97 -19.56 -1.83 2.04
N ILE A 98 -20.17 -0.85 2.66
CA ILE A 98 -19.60 -0.05 3.74
C ILE A 98 -20.50 -0.19 4.96
N VAL A 99 -19.91 -0.45 6.11
CA VAL A 99 -20.60 -0.42 7.41
C VAL A 99 -19.86 0.58 8.30
N SER A 100 -20.59 1.55 8.83
CA SER A 100 -20.10 2.54 9.79
C SER A 100 -21.21 2.87 10.77
N ASP A 101 -20.91 2.91 12.06
CA ASP A 101 -21.88 3.23 13.12
C ASP A 101 -23.18 2.40 13.02
N GLY A 102 -23.03 1.11 12.72
CA GLY A 102 -24.14 0.19 12.54
C GLY A 102 -24.98 0.39 11.28
N LYS A 103 -24.69 1.41 10.48
CA LYS A 103 -25.36 1.67 9.21
C LYS A 103 -24.63 0.96 8.07
N LYS A 104 -25.40 0.27 7.24
CA LYS A 104 -24.89 -0.46 6.07
C LYS A 104 -25.31 0.27 4.79
N SER A 105 -24.35 0.52 3.91
CA SER A 105 -24.54 1.01 2.55
C SER A 105 -23.98 0.01 1.54
N ILE A 106 -24.72 -0.27 0.46
CA ILE A 106 -24.27 -1.15 -0.62
C ILE A 106 -24.40 -0.37 -1.94
N MET A 107 -23.32 -0.36 -2.70
CA MET A 107 -23.24 0.30 -4.00
C MET A 107 -22.76 -0.68 -5.07
N ASN A 108 -23.19 -0.44 -6.31
CA ASN A 108 -22.65 -1.15 -7.48
C ASN A 108 -21.59 -0.26 -8.16
N LEU A 109 -20.32 -0.67 -8.12
CA LEU A 109 -19.21 0.09 -8.69
C LEU A 109 -19.22 0.07 -10.23
N SER A 110 -19.78 -0.97 -10.85
CA SER A 110 -19.85 -1.06 -12.32
C SER A 110 -20.86 -0.10 -12.95
N SER A 111 -21.75 0.50 -12.16
CA SER A 111 -22.68 1.54 -12.64
C SER A 111 -21.97 2.84 -13.05
N ASN A 112 -20.71 3.04 -12.62
CA ASN A 112 -19.89 4.19 -12.94
C ASN A 112 -18.50 3.72 -13.40
N LYS A 113 -18.19 3.92 -14.69
CA LYS A 113 -16.93 3.49 -15.31
C LYS A 113 -15.68 4.01 -14.57
N MET A 114 -15.73 5.25 -14.07
CA MET A 114 -14.62 5.84 -13.32
C MET A 114 -14.41 5.10 -11.97
N MET A 115 -15.47 4.81 -11.23
CA MET A 115 -15.39 4.07 -9.97
C MET A 115 -14.86 2.65 -10.18
N ALA A 116 -15.28 1.98 -11.25
CA ALA A 116 -14.75 0.66 -11.61
C ALA A 116 -13.25 0.72 -11.91
N GLN A 117 -12.79 1.71 -12.69
CA GLN A 117 -11.36 1.91 -12.96
C GLN A 117 -10.56 2.21 -11.69
N MET A 118 -11.09 3.03 -10.79
CA MET A 118 -10.44 3.32 -9.50
C MET A 118 -10.35 2.07 -8.62
N GLN A 119 -11.41 1.26 -8.58
CA GLN A 119 -11.40 -0.02 -7.88
C GLN A 119 -10.30 -0.94 -8.40
N ASP A 120 -10.24 -1.14 -9.71
CA ASP A 120 -9.26 -2.01 -10.35
C ASP A 120 -7.84 -1.53 -10.06
N MET A 121 -7.60 -0.22 -10.17
CA MET A 121 -6.31 0.39 -9.87
C MET A 121 -5.91 0.18 -8.40
N LEU A 122 -6.78 0.51 -7.45
CA LEU A 122 -6.50 0.36 -6.02
C LEU A 122 -6.27 -1.11 -5.65
N THR A 123 -7.07 -2.01 -6.23
CA THR A 123 -6.88 -3.46 -6.05
C THR A 123 -5.49 -3.89 -6.54
N ALA A 124 -5.12 -3.50 -7.77
CA ALA A 124 -3.81 -3.81 -8.34
C ALA A 124 -2.66 -3.28 -7.45
N CYS A 125 -2.80 -2.06 -6.93
CA CYS A 125 -1.82 -1.46 -6.03
C CYS A 125 -1.69 -2.22 -4.69
N MET A 126 -2.81 -2.65 -4.11
CA MET A 126 -2.81 -3.35 -2.81
C MET A 126 -2.22 -4.76 -2.88
N ILE A 127 -2.38 -5.44 -4.01
CA ILE A 127 -1.84 -6.79 -4.21
C ILE A 127 -0.47 -6.80 -4.92
N GLY A 128 -0.05 -5.65 -5.46
CA GLY A 128 1.20 -5.53 -6.22
C GLY A 128 1.10 -6.01 -7.68
N ASP A 129 -0.10 -6.28 -8.22
CA ASP A 129 -0.26 -6.65 -9.63
C ASP A 129 -0.40 -5.41 -10.52
N LEU A 130 0.72 -4.88 -10.98
CA LEU A 130 0.77 -3.69 -11.83
C LEU A 130 0.71 -4.01 -13.34
N SER A 131 0.61 -5.28 -13.71
CA SER A 131 0.68 -5.73 -15.12
C SER A 131 -0.40 -5.14 -16.02
N LYS A 132 -1.53 -4.74 -15.44
CA LYS A 132 -2.70 -4.21 -16.18
C LYS A 132 -2.78 -2.69 -16.21
N MET A 133 -1.78 -1.98 -15.67
CA MET A 133 -1.85 -0.52 -15.49
C MET A 133 -1.27 0.30 -16.66
N SER A 134 -0.95 -0.31 -17.79
CA SER A 134 -0.01 0.24 -18.78
C SER A 134 -0.47 1.45 -19.58
N SER A 135 -1.75 1.67 -19.85
CA SER A 135 -2.17 2.69 -20.84
C SER A 135 -2.67 4.01 -20.24
N ASN A 136 -3.17 3.97 -19.00
CA ASN A 136 -3.80 5.12 -18.35
C ASN A 136 -2.97 5.73 -17.21
N TYR A 137 -1.73 5.21 -17.04
CA TYR A 137 -0.86 5.61 -15.93
C TYR A 137 0.60 5.73 -16.39
N LEU A 138 1.28 6.75 -15.90
CA LEU A 138 2.73 6.87 -15.98
C LEU A 138 3.34 6.16 -14.78
N LEU A 139 4.27 5.25 -15.02
CA LEU A 139 4.95 4.45 -14.00
C LEU A 139 6.43 4.83 -13.97
N GLU A 140 6.92 5.18 -12.79
CA GLU A 140 8.34 5.41 -12.54
C GLU A 140 8.81 4.44 -11.45
N TYR A 141 10.01 3.90 -11.60
CA TYR A 141 10.55 2.85 -10.77
C TYR A 141 11.84 3.29 -10.09
N PHE A 142 11.90 3.07 -8.80
CA PHE A 142 13.05 3.39 -7.95
C PHE A 142 13.33 2.21 -7.02
N GLU A 143 14.51 2.20 -6.44
CA GLU A 143 14.92 1.19 -5.46
C GLU A 143 15.92 1.74 -4.46
N ASP A 144 15.93 1.15 -3.28
CA ASP A 144 16.99 1.26 -2.28
C ASP A 144 17.47 -0.15 -1.87
N ALA A 145 18.15 -0.29 -0.73
CA ALA A 145 18.62 -1.59 -0.26
C ALA A 145 17.49 -2.55 0.12
N ARG A 146 16.33 -2.03 0.55
CA ARG A 146 15.24 -2.82 1.13
C ARG A 146 13.99 -2.87 0.28
N TYR A 147 13.68 -1.77 -0.39
CA TYR A 147 12.42 -1.62 -1.10
C TYR A 147 12.60 -1.31 -2.58
N TYR A 148 11.64 -1.76 -3.36
CA TYR A 148 11.29 -1.14 -4.63
C TYR A 148 10.21 -0.10 -4.40
N LEU A 149 10.29 1.03 -5.09
CA LEU A 149 9.26 2.06 -5.10
C LEU A 149 8.73 2.23 -6.52
N VAL A 150 7.43 2.06 -6.68
CA VAL A 150 6.72 2.37 -7.93
C VAL A 150 5.88 3.61 -7.69
N LYS A 151 6.14 4.67 -8.46
CA LYS A 151 5.32 5.88 -8.50
C LYS A 151 4.38 5.79 -9.69
N ILE A 152 3.10 5.98 -9.42
CA ILE A 152 2.03 5.84 -10.39
C ILE A 152 1.29 7.16 -10.49
N LYS A 153 1.24 7.74 -11.68
CA LYS A 153 0.53 8.99 -11.96
C LYS A 153 -0.57 8.73 -12.98
N PRO A 154 -1.85 8.97 -12.65
CA PRO A 154 -2.93 8.88 -13.62
C PRO A 154 -2.72 9.88 -14.76
N THR A 155 -3.02 9.48 -16.01
CA THR A 155 -3.00 10.38 -17.19
C THR A 155 -4.39 10.95 -17.48
N ASN A 156 -5.45 10.27 -17.03
CA ASN A 156 -6.83 10.71 -17.22
C ASN A 156 -7.19 11.82 -16.23
N LYS A 157 -7.59 12.98 -16.75
CA LYS A 157 -7.97 14.17 -15.95
C LYS A 157 -9.13 13.89 -14.96
N ALA A 158 -10.09 13.03 -15.32
CA ALA A 158 -11.21 12.68 -14.45
C ALA A 158 -10.72 11.88 -13.21
N VAL A 159 -9.72 11.02 -13.37
CA VAL A 159 -9.08 10.28 -12.25
C VAL A 159 -8.19 11.21 -11.45
N GLN A 160 -7.44 12.12 -12.11
CA GLN A 160 -6.58 13.10 -11.44
C GLN A 160 -7.34 14.03 -10.48
N ALA A 161 -8.63 14.26 -10.72
CA ALA A 161 -9.48 15.06 -9.83
C ALA A 161 -9.67 14.42 -8.45
N TYR A 162 -9.42 13.10 -8.31
CA TYR A 162 -9.54 12.35 -7.06
C TYR A 162 -8.21 11.80 -6.54
N ILE A 163 -7.28 11.50 -7.46
CA ILE A 163 -6.00 10.87 -7.15
C ILE A 163 -4.90 11.57 -7.94
N ALA A 164 -4.06 12.33 -7.25
CA ALA A 164 -2.92 13.02 -7.84
C ALA A 164 -1.76 12.04 -8.13
N GLY A 165 -1.60 11.00 -7.30
CA GLY A 165 -0.58 10.00 -7.48
C GLY A 165 -0.65 8.89 -6.43
N ILE A 166 0.05 7.78 -6.73
CA ILE A 166 0.19 6.65 -5.82
C ILE A 166 1.67 6.27 -5.73
N GLU A 167 2.13 5.92 -4.55
CA GLU A 167 3.45 5.36 -4.30
C GLU A 167 3.28 3.99 -3.65
N ILE A 168 3.90 2.97 -4.23
CA ILE A 168 3.89 1.60 -3.72
C ILE A 168 5.31 1.21 -3.35
N TYR A 169 5.52 0.86 -2.10
CA TYR A 169 6.77 0.29 -1.61
C TYR A 169 6.61 -1.22 -1.50
N LEU A 170 7.41 -1.95 -2.27
CA LEU A 170 7.43 -3.42 -2.27
C LEU A 170 8.68 -3.89 -1.55
N ASP A 171 8.54 -4.85 -0.64
CA ASP A 171 9.69 -5.45 0.02
C ASP A 171 10.47 -6.30 -0.98
N LYS A 172 11.79 -6.08 -1.08
CA LYS A 172 12.67 -6.82 -2.00
C LYS A 172 12.74 -8.30 -1.69
N LYS A 173 12.46 -8.68 -0.44
CA LYS A 173 12.54 -10.04 0.04
C LYS A 173 11.46 -10.94 -0.59
N ASP A 174 10.22 -10.47 -0.63
CA ASP A 174 9.05 -11.27 -1.02
C ASP A 174 8.15 -10.59 -2.07
N MET A 175 8.57 -9.45 -2.61
CA MET A 175 7.82 -8.63 -3.59
C MET A 175 6.45 -8.17 -3.12
N SER A 176 6.13 -8.32 -1.84
CA SER A 176 4.85 -7.91 -1.30
C SER A 176 4.77 -6.41 -0.99
N VAL A 177 3.58 -5.86 -1.06
CA VAL A 177 3.34 -4.46 -0.71
C VAL A 177 3.59 -4.27 0.79
N HIS A 178 4.58 -3.45 1.12
CA HIS A 178 4.87 -3.01 2.48
C HIS A 178 4.08 -1.73 2.81
N LYS A 179 4.11 -0.77 1.88
CA LYS A 179 3.45 0.51 2.06
C LYS A 179 2.80 1.00 0.77
N LEU A 180 1.61 1.57 0.90
CA LEU A 180 0.86 2.22 -0.16
C LEU A 180 0.53 3.64 0.27
N ARG A 181 0.94 4.64 -0.50
CA ARG A 181 0.56 6.04 -0.29
C ARG A 181 -0.28 6.52 -1.45
N LEU A 182 -1.47 6.99 -1.13
CA LEU A 182 -2.42 7.59 -2.06
C LEU A 182 -2.42 9.10 -1.83
N SER A 183 -1.96 9.88 -2.79
CA SER A 183 -2.04 11.34 -2.76
C SER A 183 -3.34 11.78 -3.44
N GLU A 184 -4.24 12.40 -2.69
CA GLU A 184 -5.50 12.95 -3.17
C GLU A 184 -5.26 14.32 -3.83
N THR A 185 -4.38 15.12 -3.20
CA THR A 185 -3.90 16.41 -3.71
C THR A 185 -2.36 16.49 -3.56
N ALA A 186 -1.77 17.65 -3.77
CA ALA A 186 -0.35 17.87 -3.52
C ALA A 186 0.02 17.70 -2.03
N THR A 187 -0.91 17.94 -1.12
CA THR A 187 -0.68 17.96 0.33
C THR A 187 -1.47 16.89 1.06
N ASN A 188 -2.72 16.60 0.66
CA ASN A 188 -3.55 15.58 1.30
C ASN A 188 -3.17 14.17 0.82
N TYR A 189 -2.98 13.26 1.76
CA TYR A 189 -2.68 11.87 1.43
C TYR A 189 -3.22 10.88 2.45
N THR A 190 -3.40 9.67 1.99
CA THR A 190 -3.67 8.50 2.82
C THR A 190 -2.55 7.47 2.60
N GLU A 191 -1.93 7.03 3.69
CA GLU A 191 -0.85 6.04 3.67
C GLU A 191 -1.30 4.79 4.43
N TYR A 192 -1.05 3.62 3.84
CA TYR A 192 -1.26 2.32 4.46
C TYR A 192 0.07 1.62 4.61
N GLU A 193 0.33 1.08 5.78
CA GLU A 193 1.47 0.22 6.05
C GLU A 193 0.98 -1.16 6.48
N PHE A 194 1.42 -2.20 5.77
CA PHE A 194 0.95 -3.59 5.96
C PHE A 194 1.96 -4.40 6.76
N HIS A 195 1.45 -5.10 7.79
CA HIS A 195 2.24 -5.87 8.74
C HIS A 195 1.71 -7.29 8.85
N ASN A 196 2.53 -8.21 9.38
CA ASN A 196 2.11 -9.59 9.69
C ASN A 196 1.42 -10.30 8.52
N LYS A 197 1.93 -10.09 7.32
CA LYS A 197 1.35 -10.63 6.08
C LYS A 197 1.40 -12.14 6.04
N LYS A 198 0.28 -12.77 5.68
CA LYS A 198 0.15 -14.19 5.41
C LYS A 198 -0.44 -14.37 4.02
N PHE A 199 0.23 -15.19 3.20
CA PHE A 199 -0.19 -15.46 1.83
C PHE A 199 -0.82 -16.84 1.73
N ASN A 200 -1.84 -16.97 0.89
CA ASN A 200 -2.48 -18.23 0.53
C ASN A 200 -2.98 -19.05 1.72
N SER A 201 -3.32 -18.37 2.83
CA SER A 201 -3.74 -19.00 4.09
C SER A 201 -5.22 -18.81 4.42
N LEU A 202 -5.92 -17.93 3.70
CA LEU A 202 -7.30 -17.58 3.98
C LEU A 202 -8.25 -18.71 3.62
N LYS A 203 -8.93 -19.26 4.63
CA LYS A 203 -9.89 -20.39 4.46
C LYS A 203 -11.35 -19.95 4.51
N ASN A 204 -11.63 -18.74 5.04
CA ASN A 204 -12.99 -18.30 5.33
C ASN A 204 -13.41 -17.17 4.37
N GLU A 205 -14.35 -17.48 3.47
CA GLU A 205 -14.91 -16.50 2.53
C GLU A 205 -15.99 -15.59 3.12
N THR A 206 -16.46 -15.84 4.34
CA THR A 206 -17.53 -15.01 4.98
C THR A 206 -17.11 -13.56 5.14
N LYS A 207 -15.80 -13.29 5.22
CA LYS A 207 -15.25 -11.93 5.27
C LYS A 207 -15.70 -11.05 4.10
N PHE A 208 -16.01 -11.65 2.95
CA PHE A 208 -16.39 -10.94 1.73
C PHE A 208 -17.91 -10.90 1.48
N ALA A 209 -18.71 -11.24 2.48
CA ALA A 209 -20.16 -11.24 2.35
C ALA A 209 -20.72 -9.81 2.18
N ILE A 210 -21.53 -9.62 1.14
CA ILE A 210 -22.20 -8.35 0.82
C ILE A 210 -23.54 -8.21 1.56
N ARG A 211 -24.15 -9.35 1.92
CA ARG A 211 -25.47 -9.40 2.57
C ARG A 211 -25.45 -8.88 4.00
#